data_67fd57f20555551d67fcda387a9ea95d
#
_entry.id   67fd57f20555551d67fcda387a9ea95d
#
_cell.length_a   1.000
_cell.length_b   1.000
_cell.length_c   1.000
_cell.angle_alpha   90.00
_cell.angle_beta   90.00
_cell.angle_gamma   90.00
#
_symmetry.space_group_name_H-M   'P 1'
#
loop_
_entity.id
_entity.type
_entity.pdbx_description
1 polymer ?
#
loop_
_entity_poly.entity_id
_entity_poly.type
_entity_poly.pdbx_seq_one_letter_code
_entity_poly.pdbx_strand_id
1 'polypeptide(L)'
;MSLVQIGSGSSNLDSNIEDGFANFVRKKNIKNKIYIVEANDIHLKNLKKFWKKEKNIKIFNLAITPDNILKKKMTFFYSEQDKPNYQIFSNSKKFVKKHFAHSSIKKKNVNCLNISSFLEKNKLKKVNYLSIDIESMDFEVLYHLDFKKFDIKNISFEHLHLSLWEKLKIIIKFIKHDYYFSGMGFDVRKSDWMFTKNFRSKKITTYFLPFTPRRIWKKYSFSKLIKI
;
A
#
# COMPACT_ATOMS: atom_id res chain seq x y z
N MET A 1 0.42 13.62 -13.61
CA MET A 1 -0.30 12.73 -12.69
C MET A 1 0.54 11.50 -12.43
N SER A 2 0.51 10.93 -11.22
CA SER A 2 1.43 9.84 -10.83
C SER A 2 0.70 8.77 -10.00
N LEU A 3 1.23 7.57 -10.02
CA LEU A 3 0.83 6.46 -9.18
C LEU A 3 2.00 6.08 -8.27
N VAL A 4 1.70 5.68 -7.03
CA VAL A 4 2.70 5.26 -6.05
C VAL A 4 2.25 3.94 -5.44
N GLN A 5 3.12 2.94 -5.46
CA GLN A 5 2.94 1.68 -4.73
C GLN A 5 4.07 1.54 -3.71
N ILE A 6 3.73 1.28 -2.47
CA ILE A 6 4.65 1.06 -1.34
C ILE A 6 4.40 -0.33 -0.80
N GLY A 7 5.45 -1.16 -0.73
CA GLY A 7 5.35 -2.58 -0.41
C GLY A 7 4.88 -3.39 -1.61
N SER A 8 5.66 -3.35 -2.69
CA SER A 8 5.25 -3.98 -3.96
C SER A 8 5.59 -5.47 -4.06
N GLY A 9 6.43 -5.97 -3.15
CA GLY A 9 7.02 -7.28 -3.33
C GLY A 9 7.72 -7.40 -4.68
N SER A 10 7.56 -8.53 -5.35
CA SER A 10 8.07 -8.76 -6.72
C SER A 10 7.12 -8.29 -7.83
N SER A 11 5.95 -7.75 -7.51
CA SER A 11 4.81 -7.48 -8.41
C SER A 11 4.29 -8.73 -9.14
N ASN A 12 4.87 -9.88 -8.87
CA ASN A 12 4.45 -11.17 -9.39
C ASN A 12 4.43 -12.18 -8.24
N LEU A 13 3.25 -12.54 -7.79
CA LEU A 13 3.05 -13.40 -6.63
C LEU A 13 3.33 -14.86 -6.94
N ASP A 14 3.03 -15.30 -8.16
CA ASP A 14 3.32 -16.61 -8.72
C ASP A 14 3.55 -16.49 -10.23
N SER A 15 4.04 -17.55 -10.88
CA SER A 15 4.38 -17.55 -12.32
C SER A 15 3.29 -16.96 -13.22
N ASN A 16 2.03 -16.95 -12.78
CA ASN A 16 0.87 -16.50 -13.55
C ASN A 16 -0.03 -15.49 -12.78
N ILE A 17 0.35 -15.04 -11.58
CA ILE A 17 -0.49 -14.16 -10.76
C ILE A 17 0.25 -12.85 -10.47
N GLU A 18 -0.16 -11.80 -11.16
CA GLU A 18 0.29 -10.44 -10.87
C GLU A 18 -0.37 -9.92 -9.58
N ASP A 19 0.32 -9.03 -8.84
CA ASP A 19 -0.33 -8.31 -7.75
C ASP A 19 -1.44 -7.39 -8.31
N GLY A 20 -2.38 -7.00 -7.44
CA GLY A 20 -3.55 -6.25 -7.87
C GLY A 20 -3.23 -4.90 -8.50
N PHE A 21 -2.19 -4.19 -7.99
CA PHE A 21 -1.74 -2.92 -8.54
C PHE A 21 -1.08 -3.12 -9.92
N ALA A 22 -0.19 -4.10 -10.05
CA ALA A 22 0.47 -4.41 -11.31
C ALA A 22 -0.54 -4.78 -12.40
N ASN A 23 -1.51 -5.63 -12.06
CA ASN A 23 -2.61 -6.01 -12.94
C ASN A 23 -3.43 -4.78 -13.40
N PHE A 24 -3.75 -3.87 -12.47
CA PHE A 24 -4.44 -2.62 -12.79
C PHE A 24 -3.64 -1.77 -13.78
N VAL A 25 -2.34 -1.56 -13.51
CA VAL A 25 -1.46 -0.75 -14.37
C VAL A 25 -1.41 -1.32 -15.79
N ARG A 26 -1.22 -2.62 -15.92
CA ARG A 26 -1.08 -3.29 -17.22
C ARG A 26 -2.40 -3.35 -17.99
N LYS A 27 -3.48 -3.80 -17.34
CA LYS A 27 -4.80 -3.91 -18.01
C LYS A 27 -5.33 -2.55 -18.47
N LYS A 28 -5.04 -1.48 -17.75
CA LYS A 28 -5.46 -0.14 -18.12
C LYS A 28 -4.46 0.61 -18.99
N ASN A 29 -3.33 -0.02 -19.31
CA ASN A 29 -2.26 0.58 -20.12
C ASN A 29 -1.89 1.99 -19.62
N ILE A 30 -1.64 2.10 -18.30
CA ILE A 30 -1.40 3.37 -17.63
C ILE A 30 -0.09 3.97 -18.11
N LYS A 31 -0.15 5.15 -18.74
CA LYS A 31 1.03 5.90 -19.24
C LYS A 31 1.58 6.92 -18.25
N ASN A 32 0.94 7.10 -17.12
CA ASN A 32 1.38 8.00 -16.06
C ASN A 32 2.70 7.52 -15.44
N LYS A 33 3.44 8.45 -14.82
CA LYS A 33 4.63 8.08 -14.03
C LYS A 33 4.22 7.23 -12.84
N ILE A 34 4.92 6.12 -12.65
CA ILE A 34 4.67 5.15 -11.58
C ILE A 34 5.92 5.04 -10.72
N TYR A 35 5.73 5.10 -9.41
CA TYR A 35 6.77 5.02 -8.40
C TYR A 35 6.51 3.78 -7.55
N ILE A 36 7.43 2.84 -7.58
CA ILE A 36 7.34 1.57 -6.88
C ILE A 36 8.41 1.54 -5.80
N VAL A 37 8.01 1.29 -4.57
CA VAL A 37 8.89 1.24 -3.42
C VAL A 37 8.83 -0.15 -2.80
N GLU A 38 10.00 -0.76 -2.64
CA GLU A 38 10.16 -2.07 -2.01
C GLU A 38 11.33 -2.05 -1.03
N ALA A 39 11.07 -2.40 0.22
CA ALA A 39 12.06 -2.43 1.29
C ALA A 39 12.95 -3.66 1.24
N ASN A 40 12.37 -4.81 0.93
CA ASN A 40 13.07 -6.08 0.88
C ASN A 40 13.78 -6.28 -0.46
N ASP A 41 15.11 -6.24 -0.43
CA ASP A 41 15.93 -6.35 -1.63
C ASP A 41 15.87 -7.71 -2.33
N ILE A 42 15.38 -8.76 -1.64
CA ILE A 42 15.17 -10.08 -2.27
C ILE A 42 14.24 -10.00 -3.48
N HIS A 43 13.29 -9.06 -3.46
CA HIS A 43 12.32 -8.86 -4.53
C HIS A 43 12.85 -8.05 -5.70
N LEU A 44 13.92 -7.26 -5.53
CA LEU A 44 14.34 -6.24 -6.51
C LEU A 44 14.71 -6.82 -7.88
N LYS A 45 15.36 -7.97 -7.92
CA LYS A 45 15.74 -8.61 -9.19
C LYS A 45 14.50 -8.95 -10.01
N ASN A 46 13.52 -9.60 -9.39
CA ASN A 46 12.28 -9.99 -10.04
C ASN A 46 11.42 -8.77 -10.37
N LEU A 47 11.32 -7.80 -9.46
CA LEU A 47 10.61 -6.54 -9.66
C LEU A 47 11.15 -5.76 -10.87
N LYS A 48 12.46 -5.59 -10.98
CA LYS A 48 13.10 -4.94 -12.12
C LYS A 48 12.88 -5.72 -13.42
N LYS A 49 12.95 -7.06 -13.38
CA LYS A 49 12.66 -7.91 -14.54
C LYS A 49 11.20 -7.78 -15.00
N PHE A 50 10.27 -7.78 -14.05
CA PHE A 50 8.84 -7.67 -14.31
C PHE A 50 8.50 -6.37 -15.03
N TRP A 51 9.07 -5.24 -14.58
CA TRP A 51 8.79 -3.91 -15.11
C TRP A 51 9.77 -3.45 -16.21
N LYS A 52 10.67 -4.31 -16.68
CA LYS A 52 11.75 -3.95 -17.63
C LYS A 52 11.26 -3.24 -18.91
N LYS A 53 10.07 -3.58 -19.40
CA LYS A 53 9.50 -3.02 -20.63
C LYS A 53 8.80 -1.66 -20.42
N GLU A 54 8.53 -1.27 -19.18
CA GLU A 54 7.76 -0.07 -18.86
C GLU A 54 8.69 1.11 -18.54
N LYS A 55 8.80 2.06 -19.48
CA LYS A 55 9.71 3.23 -19.35
C LYS A 55 9.24 4.29 -18.35
N ASN A 56 7.97 4.27 -17.96
CA ASN A 56 7.36 5.25 -17.06
C ASN A 56 7.44 4.85 -15.57
N ILE A 57 8.16 3.77 -15.24
CA ILE A 57 8.27 3.24 -13.88
C ILE A 57 9.63 3.57 -13.27
N LYS A 58 9.60 4.02 -11.99
CA LYS A 58 10.78 4.19 -11.14
C LYS A 58 10.67 3.26 -9.94
N ILE A 59 11.71 2.46 -9.70
CA ILE A 59 11.78 1.50 -8.61
C ILE A 59 12.78 2.01 -7.58
N PHE A 60 12.39 1.98 -6.29
CA PHE A 60 13.19 2.41 -5.15
C PHE A 60 13.32 1.27 -4.15
N ASN A 61 14.56 1.02 -3.72
CA ASN A 61 14.83 0.09 -2.62
C ASN A 61 15.03 0.86 -1.32
N LEU A 62 13.94 1.08 -0.63
CA LEU A 62 13.91 1.71 0.70
C LEU A 62 12.59 1.38 1.41
N ALA A 63 12.58 1.51 2.73
CA ALA A 63 11.36 1.45 3.51
C ALA A 63 10.71 2.83 3.63
N ILE A 64 9.40 2.90 3.52
CA ILE A 64 8.64 4.12 3.84
C ILE A 64 8.23 4.06 5.32
N THR A 65 8.45 5.18 6.02
CA THR A 65 8.09 5.34 7.42
C THR A 65 7.05 6.45 7.60
N PRO A 66 6.33 6.46 8.73
CA PRO A 66 5.49 7.59 9.11
C PRO A 66 6.30 8.89 9.24
N ASP A 67 5.64 10.05 9.10
CA ASP A 67 6.30 11.36 9.15
C ASP A 67 6.90 11.72 10.53
N ASN A 68 6.42 11.11 11.59
CA ASN A 68 6.98 11.27 12.94
C ASN A 68 8.26 10.44 13.18
N ILE A 69 8.70 9.63 12.21
CA ILE A 69 9.95 8.86 12.27
C ILE A 69 10.99 9.48 11.35
N LEU A 70 12.04 10.08 11.95
CA LEU A 70 13.11 10.77 11.22
C LEU A 70 14.36 9.91 11.01
N LYS A 71 14.29 8.62 11.25
CA LYS A 71 15.43 7.68 11.10
C LYS A 71 15.75 7.45 9.63
N LYS A 72 17.06 7.41 9.31
CA LYS A 72 17.56 7.08 7.96
C LYS A 72 17.65 5.56 7.73
N LYS A 73 17.66 4.75 8.79
CA LYS A 73 17.70 3.28 8.75
C LYS A 73 16.81 2.70 9.83
N MET A 74 16.18 1.58 9.53
CA MET A 74 15.39 0.79 10.48
C MET A 74 15.72 -0.69 10.35
N THR A 75 15.57 -1.42 11.46
CA THR A 75 15.73 -2.87 11.48
C THR A 75 14.40 -3.51 11.09
N PHE A 76 14.45 -4.39 10.10
CA PHE A 76 13.36 -5.26 9.68
C PHE A 76 13.65 -6.70 10.05
N PHE A 77 12.60 -7.49 10.22
CA PHE A 77 12.62 -8.89 10.59
C PHE A 77 11.95 -9.74 9.53
N TYR A 78 12.44 -10.97 9.33
CA TYR A 78 11.89 -11.93 8.38
C TYR A 78 12.24 -13.36 8.79
N SER A 79 11.56 -14.33 8.21
CA SER A 79 11.88 -15.75 8.33
C SER A 79 12.47 -16.27 7.03
N GLU A 80 13.56 -17.05 7.10
CA GLU A 80 14.12 -17.73 5.93
C GLU A 80 13.25 -18.91 5.46
N GLN A 81 12.33 -19.38 6.30
CA GLN A 81 11.37 -20.44 5.94
C GLN A 81 10.18 -19.92 5.14
N ASP A 82 10.03 -18.59 5.05
CA ASP A 82 8.98 -18.01 4.24
C ASP A 82 9.27 -18.13 2.75
N LYS A 83 8.21 -18.26 1.95
CA LYS A 83 8.34 -18.35 0.50
C LYS A 83 8.95 -17.07 -0.07
N PRO A 84 9.98 -17.15 -0.91
CA PRO A 84 10.69 -15.96 -1.41
C PRO A 84 9.78 -14.90 -2.06
N ASN A 85 8.67 -15.32 -2.68
CA ASN A 85 7.73 -14.42 -3.36
C ASN A 85 6.74 -13.73 -2.42
N TYR A 86 6.61 -14.19 -1.18
CA TYR A 86 5.65 -13.72 -0.18
C TYR A 86 6.31 -13.36 1.15
N GLN A 87 7.62 -13.19 1.14
CA GLN A 87 8.36 -13.01 2.39
C GLN A 87 7.80 -11.84 3.20
N ILE A 88 7.24 -12.17 4.37
CA ILE A 88 6.86 -11.18 5.36
C ILE A 88 8.11 -10.46 5.85
N PHE A 89 8.16 -9.16 5.61
CA PHE A 89 9.29 -8.31 5.92
C PHE A 89 8.80 -7.08 6.71
N SER A 90 8.87 -7.16 8.03
CA SER A 90 8.26 -6.19 8.95
C SER A 90 9.26 -5.61 9.94
N ASN A 91 9.07 -4.36 10.34
CA ASN A 91 9.81 -3.76 11.45
C ASN A 91 9.38 -4.33 12.82
N SER A 92 8.31 -5.11 12.89
CA SER A 92 7.81 -5.77 14.08
C SER A 92 8.24 -7.23 14.15
N LYS A 93 9.22 -7.54 15.02
CA LYS A 93 9.61 -8.94 15.29
C LYS A 93 8.43 -9.78 15.77
N LYS A 94 7.54 -9.18 16.58
CA LYS A 94 6.33 -9.85 17.10
C LYS A 94 5.39 -10.23 15.96
N PHE A 95 5.23 -9.35 14.98
CA PHE A 95 4.40 -9.61 13.80
C PHE A 95 4.93 -10.80 13.00
N VAL A 96 6.23 -10.82 12.67
CA VAL A 96 6.84 -11.94 11.95
C VAL A 96 6.72 -13.24 12.76
N LYS A 97 7.00 -13.22 14.08
CA LYS A 97 6.84 -14.39 14.95
C LYS A 97 5.42 -14.95 14.99
N LYS A 98 4.40 -14.11 14.87
CA LYS A 98 2.99 -14.55 14.83
C LYS A 98 2.72 -15.45 13.61
N HIS A 99 3.38 -15.20 12.51
CA HIS A 99 3.25 -15.99 11.28
C HIS A 99 4.20 -17.19 11.23
N PHE A 100 5.34 -17.10 11.93
CA PHE A 100 6.43 -18.09 11.92
C PHE A 100 6.88 -18.40 13.34
N ALA A 101 5.98 -18.98 14.18
CA ALA A 101 6.21 -19.20 15.60
C ALA A 101 7.45 -20.06 15.90
N HIS A 102 7.73 -21.05 15.07
CA HIS A 102 8.79 -22.05 15.27
C HIS A 102 10.04 -21.82 14.41
N SER A 103 10.11 -20.71 13.68
CA SER A 103 11.24 -20.45 12.79
C SER A 103 12.24 -19.46 13.39
N SER A 104 13.49 -19.56 12.93
CA SER A 104 14.52 -18.57 13.20
C SER A 104 14.15 -17.24 12.54
N ILE A 105 14.07 -16.17 13.34
CA ILE A 105 13.80 -14.84 12.85
C ILE A 105 15.11 -14.10 12.64
N LYS A 106 15.38 -13.76 11.40
CA LYS A 106 16.51 -12.94 10.98
C LYS A 106 16.18 -11.47 11.02
N LYS A 107 17.20 -10.63 11.01
CA LYS A 107 17.07 -9.17 10.97
C LYS A 107 17.95 -8.55 9.90
N LYS A 108 17.51 -7.43 9.33
CA LYS A 108 18.25 -6.66 8.34
C LYS A 108 18.01 -5.16 8.55
N ASN A 109 19.06 -4.35 8.41
CA ASN A 109 18.91 -2.90 8.40
C ASN A 109 18.59 -2.41 6.99
N VAL A 110 17.56 -1.61 6.87
CA VAL A 110 17.05 -1.06 5.60
C VAL A 110 17.12 0.45 5.65
N ASN A 111 17.54 1.07 4.55
CA ASN A 111 17.43 2.52 4.39
C ASN A 111 15.96 2.90 4.39
N CYS A 112 15.61 3.98 5.06
CA CYS A 112 14.23 4.45 5.14
C CYS A 112 14.12 5.95 4.89
N LEU A 113 12.92 6.35 4.50
CA LEU A 113 12.53 7.73 4.29
C LEU A 113 11.08 7.89 4.70
N ASN A 114 10.73 8.95 5.42
CA ASN A 114 9.34 9.18 5.74
C ASN A 114 8.51 9.52 4.48
N ILE A 115 7.23 9.26 4.54
CA ILE A 115 6.33 9.36 3.37
C ILE A 115 6.34 10.76 2.75
N SER A 116 6.26 11.82 3.56
CA SER A 116 6.29 13.19 3.05
C SER A 116 7.59 13.52 2.37
N SER A 117 8.74 13.17 2.95
CA SER A 117 10.05 13.35 2.33
C SER A 117 10.20 12.58 1.01
N PHE A 118 9.64 11.37 0.93
CA PHE A 118 9.62 10.60 -0.31
C PHE A 118 8.83 11.31 -1.41
N LEU A 119 7.62 11.76 -1.08
CA LEU A 119 6.76 12.48 -2.01
C LEU A 119 7.40 13.79 -2.48
N GLU A 120 8.02 14.57 -1.57
CA GLU A 120 8.71 15.82 -1.88
C GLU A 120 9.92 15.63 -2.79
N LYS A 121 10.83 14.70 -2.45
CA LYS A 121 12.03 14.42 -3.25
C LYS A 121 11.68 14.01 -4.68
N ASN A 122 10.54 13.36 -4.87
CA ASN A 122 10.05 12.96 -6.18
C ASN A 122 9.08 13.99 -6.82
N LYS A 123 8.90 15.17 -6.20
CA LYS A 123 8.00 16.24 -6.66
C LYS A 123 6.55 15.79 -6.85
N LEU A 124 6.07 14.92 -5.97
CA LEU A 124 4.76 14.27 -6.03
C LEU A 124 3.70 15.02 -5.21
N LYS A 125 3.46 16.30 -5.52
CA LYS A 125 2.38 17.07 -4.87
C LYS A 125 0.99 16.55 -5.22
N LYS A 126 0.82 15.94 -6.42
CA LYS A 126 -0.44 15.36 -6.90
C LYS A 126 -0.24 13.89 -7.23
N VAL A 127 -0.96 13.00 -6.54
CA VAL A 127 -0.92 11.55 -6.70
C VAL A 127 -2.31 11.03 -7.02
N ASN A 128 -2.46 10.31 -8.14
CA ASN A 128 -3.76 9.74 -8.51
C ASN A 128 -4.12 8.53 -7.66
N TYR A 129 -3.13 7.67 -7.43
CA TYR A 129 -3.28 6.46 -6.64
C TYR A 129 -2.08 6.28 -5.74
N LEU A 130 -2.34 6.13 -4.44
CA LEU A 130 -1.40 5.69 -3.43
C LEU A 130 -1.85 4.32 -2.94
N SER A 131 -1.05 3.29 -3.20
CA SER A 131 -1.25 1.94 -2.68
C SER A 131 -0.20 1.66 -1.61
N ILE A 132 -0.61 1.19 -0.44
CA ILE A 132 0.27 0.86 0.69
C ILE A 132 -0.04 -0.56 1.16
N ASP A 133 1.02 -1.38 1.26
CA ASP A 133 0.98 -2.73 1.81
C ASP A 133 2.38 -3.02 2.42
N ILE A 134 2.60 -2.60 3.65
CA ILE A 134 3.92 -2.59 4.31
C ILE A 134 3.96 -3.32 5.64
N GLU A 135 3.07 -4.29 5.79
CA GLU A 135 3.13 -5.27 6.86
C GLU A 135 3.33 -4.63 8.26
N SER A 136 2.24 -4.14 8.85
CA SER A 136 2.16 -3.53 10.19
C SER A 136 2.42 -2.02 10.33
N MET A 137 2.78 -1.28 9.28
CA MET A 137 2.95 0.19 9.36
C MET A 137 1.96 1.00 8.52
N ASP A 138 1.03 0.35 7.85
CA ASP A 138 0.04 0.99 6.96
C ASP A 138 -0.74 2.10 7.67
N PHE A 139 -1.27 1.79 8.86
CA PHE A 139 -1.98 2.76 9.67
C PHE A 139 -1.10 3.97 10.01
N GLU A 140 0.10 3.73 10.56
CA GLU A 140 0.98 4.79 11.04
C GLU A 140 1.40 5.73 9.89
N VAL A 141 1.74 5.19 8.73
CA VAL A 141 2.10 5.98 7.55
C VAL A 141 0.92 6.84 7.10
N LEU A 142 -0.28 6.28 7.00
CA LEU A 142 -1.47 7.03 6.58
C LEU A 142 -1.95 8.01 7.65
N TYR A 143 -1.83 7.64 8.93
CA TYR A 143 -2.26 8.48 10.04
C TYR A 143 -1.39 9.73 10.21
N HIS A 144 -0.09 9.65 9.92
CA HIS A 144 0.83 10.77 10.01
C HIS A 144 1.00 11.55 8.71
N LEU A 145 0.55 11.04 7.58
CA LEU A 145 0.62 11.75 6.29
C LEU A 145 -0.24 13.02 6.27
N ASP A 146 0.34 14.13 5.84
CA ASP A 146 -0.38 15.41 5.70
C ASP A 146 -1.13 15.49 4.36
N PHE A 147 -2.45 15.21 4.40
CA PHE A 147 -3.33 15.29 3.24
C PHE A 147 -3.68 16.72 2.78
N LYS A 148 -3.29 17.75 3.54
CA LYS A 148 -3.38 19.14 3.08
C LYS A 148 -2.22 19.50 2.17
N LYS A 149 -1.04 18.92 2.44
CA LYS A 149 0.18 19.14 1.67
C LYS A 149 0.21 18.39 0.36
N PHE A 150 -0.39 17.19 0.33
CA PHE A 150 -0.39 16.29 -0.83
C PHE A 150 -1.81 16.02 -1.31
N ASP A 151 -2.09 16.35 -2.57
CA ASP A 151 -3.37 16.04 -3.21
C ASP A 151 -3.36 14.59 -3.74
N ILE A 152 -3.80 13.67 -2.89
CA ILE A 152 -3.91 12.26 -3.23
C ILE A 152 -5.37 11.96 -3.54
N LYS A 153 -5.66 11.46 -4.75
CA LYS A 153 -7.05 11.24 -5.16
C LYS A 153 -7.63 9.93 -4.65
N ASN A 154 -6.85 8.86 -4.71
CA ASN A 154 -7.28 7.52 -4.32
C ASN A 154 -6.21 6.88 -3.44
N ILE A 155 -6.64 6.20 -2.37
CA ILE A 155 -5.78 5.52 -1.40
C ILE A 155 -6.26 4.09 -1.25
N SER A 156 -5.38 3.11 -1.50
CA SER A 156 -5.60 1.69 -1.20
C SER A 156 -4.61 1.24 -0.14
N PHE A 157 -5.06 0.47 0.83
CA PHE A 157 -4.19 -0.08 1.86
C PHE A 157 -4.74 -1.36 2.47
N GLU A 158 -3.83 -2.20 2.99
CA GLU A 158 -4.21 -3.39 3.73
C GLU A 158 -4.79 -3.02 5.10
N HIS A 159 -5.97 -3.56 5.44
CA HIS A 159 -6.65 -3.27 6.69
C HIS A 159 -6.75 -4.45 7.66
N LEU A 160 -6.31 -5.64 7.23
CA LEU A 160 -6.52 -6.88 8.00
C LEU A 160 -5.80 -6.86 9.35
N HIS A 161 -4.63 -6.23 9.38
CA HIS A 161 -3.81 -6.16 10.58
C HIS A 161 -4.19 -5.02 11.53
N LEU A 162 -5.09 -4.12 11.12
CA LEU A 162 -5.51 -2.99 11.92
C LEU A 162 -6.50 -3.40 13.00
N SER A 163 -6.27 -2.92 14.22
CA SER A 163 -7.25 -2.97 15.30
C SER A 163 -8.51 -2.14 14.97
N LEU A 164 -9.60 -2.38 15.68
CA LEU A 164 -10.84 -1.61 15.49
C LEU A 164 -10.61 -0.11 15.72
N TRP A 165 -9.80 0.26 16.71
CA TRP A 165 -9.48 1.65 17.02
C TRP A 165 -8.66 2.33 15.91
N GLU A 166 -7.69 1.64 15.34
CA GLU A 166 -6.93 2.15 14.19
C GLU A 166 -7.82 2.34 12.96
N LYS A 167 -8.73 1.37 12.69
CA LYS A 167 -9.72 1.49 11.63
C LYS A 167 -10.61 2.73 11.82
N LEU A 168 -11.13 2.95 13.03
CA LEU A 168 -11.93 4.14 13.35
C LEU A 168 -11.14 5.43 13.17
N LYS A 169 -9.92 5.50 13.73
CA LYS A 169 -9.06 6.69 13.62
C LYS A 169 -8.76 7.04 12.17
N ILE A 170 -8.41 6.06 11.33
CA ILE A 170 -8.07 6.33 9.93
C ILE A 170 -9.30 6.75 9.12
N ILE A 171 -10.48 6.17 9.38
CA ILE A 171 -11.72 6.56 8.74
C ILE A 171 -12.10 8.00 9.11
N ILE A 172 -12.01 8.35 10.39
CA ILE A 172 -12.27 9.74 10.85
C ILE A 172 -11.31 10.71 10.17
N LYS A 173 -10.01 10.35 10.07
CA LYS A 173 -9.04 11.17 9.35
C LYS A 173 -9.42 11.33 7.90
N PHE A 174 -9.79 10.27 7.21
CA PHE A 174 -10.19 10.31 5.81
C PHE A 174 -11.44 11.17 5.58
N ILE A 175 -12.46 11.05 6.45
CA ILE A 175 -13.66 11.89 6.38
C ILE A 175 -13.30 13.39 6.51
N LYS A 176 -12.41 13.75 7.44
CA LYS A 176 -11.94 15.13 7.62
C LYS A 176 -11.20 15.70 6.41
N HIS A 177 -10.75 14.84 5.49
CA HIS A 177 -10.04 15.21 4.26
C HIS A 177 -10.82 14.88 2.98
N ASP A 178 -12.16 14.76 3.09
CA ASP A 178 -13.10 14.51 1.98
C ASP A 178 -12.86 13.19 1.23
N TYR A 179 -12.33 12.18 1.91
CA TYR A 179 -12.28 10.84 1.35
C TYR A 179 -13.52 10.03 1.70
N TYR A 180 -13.97 9.23 0.76
CA TYR A 180 -15.12 8.34 0.85
C TYR A 180 -14.67 6.90 0.60
N PHE A 181 -15.21 5.97 1.36
CA PHE A 181 -14.96 4.56 1.11
C PHE A 181 -15.57 4.12 -0.22
N SER A 182 -14.75 3.63 -1.13
CA SER A 182 -15.16 3.21 -2.48
C SER A 182 -15.19 1.69 -2.68
N GLY A 183 -14.89 0.92 -1.64
CA GLY A 183 -14.94 -0.54 -1.68
C GLY A 183 -13.58 -1.20 -1.58
N MET A 184 -13.36 -2.24 -2.38
CA MET A 184 -12.11 -2.99 -2.39
C MET A 184 -11.04 -2.27 -3.19
N GLY A 185 -9.81 -2.27 -2.65
CA GLY A 185 -8.62 -1.76 -3.30
C GLY A 185 -8.05 -2.69 -4.38
N PHE A 186 -6.76 -2.58 -4.59
CA PHE A 186 -6.07 -3.32 -5.64
C PHE A 186 -5.96 -4.81 -5.35
N ASP A 187 -5.61 -5.22 -4.13
CA ASP A 187 -5.60 -6.63 -3.77
C ASP A 187 -6.98 -7.11 -3.31
N VAL A 188 -7.71 -7.65 -4.26
CA VAL A 188 -9.05 -8.20 -4.04
C VAL A 188 -9.02 -9.40 -3.08
N ARG A 189 -7.92 -10.16 -3.04
CA ARG A 189 -7.76 -11.34 -2.17
C ARG A 189 -7.52 -10.94 -0.73
N LYS A 190 -6.62 -9.98 -0.52
CA LYS A 190 -6.31 -9.40 0.79
C LYS A 190 -7.42 -8.47 1.29
N SER A 191 -8.34 -8.09 0.39
CA SER A 191 -9.46 -7.22 0.74
C SER A 191 -9.03 -5.83 1.18
N ASP A 192 -8.03 -5.28 0.48
CA ASP A 192 -7.63 -3.89 0.69
C ASP A 192 -8.82 -2.96 0.70
N TRP A 193 -8.77 -1.98 1.56
CA TRP A 193 -9.71 -0.86 1.52
C TRP A 193 -9.27 0.16 0.48
N MET A 194 -10.26 0.73 -0.24
CA MET A 194 -10.05 1.86 -1.13
C MET A 194 -10.89 3.05 -0.68
N PHE A 195 -10.23 4.19 -0.59
CA PHE A 195 -10.86 5.49 -0.35
C PHE A 195 -10.56 6.44 -1.52
N THR A 196 -11.52 7.31 -1.86
CA THR A 196 -11.41 8.26 -2.97
C THR A 196 -11.99 9.62 -2.61
N LYS A 197 -11.41 10.70 -3.14
CA LYS A 197 -12.00 12.05 -3.12
C LYS A 197 -13.07 12.26 -4.21
N ASN A 198 -13.04 11.45 -5.27
CA ASN A 198 -13.92 11.58 -6.42
C ASN A 198 -15.15 10.68 -6.30
N PHE A 199 -15.99 10.90 -5.31
CA PHE A 199 -17.22 10.13 -5.18
C PHE A 199 -18.43 10.95 -5.62
N ARG A 200 -19.16 10.46 -6.64
CA ARG A 200 -20.32 11.17 -7.21
C ARG A 200 -21.56 11.18 -6.31
N SER A 201 -21.64 10.34 -5.30
CA SER A 201 -22.76 10.33 -4.35
C SER A 201 -22.28 10.31 -2.91
N LYS A 202 -22.47 11.43 -2.21
CA LYS A 202 -22.18 11.62 -0.79
C LYS A 202 -23.23 10.94 0.10
N LYS A 203 -23.41 9.63 -0.01
CA LYS A 203 -24.32 8.92 0.91
C LYS A 203 -23.57 8.57 2.19
N ILE A 204 -24.14 8.94 3.34
CA ILE A 204 -23.60 8.63 4.70
C ILE A 204 -23.29 7.13 4.85
N THR A 205 -24.08 6.27 4.24
CA THR A 205 -23.87 4.82 4.22
C THR A 205 -22.48 4.40 3.73
N THR A 206 -21.81 5.23 2.93
CA THR A 206 -20.46 4.93 2.40
C THR A 206 -19.42 4.87 3.50
N TYR A 207 -19.57 5.64 4.58
CA TYR A 207 -18.61 5.65 5.69
C TYR A 207 -18.72 4.42 6.60
N PHE A 208 -19.89 3.80 6.66
CA PHE A 208 -20.13 2.62 7.48
C PHE A 208 -19.87 1.31 6.72
N LEU A 209 -19.74 1.34 5.40
CA LEU A 209 -19.47 0.16 4.58
C LEU A 209 -18.24 -0.65 5.04
N PRO A 210 -17.12 -0.05 5.47
CA PRO A 210 -15.97 -0.81 5.96
C PRO A 210 -16.27 -1.72 7.14
N PHE A 211 -17.28 -1.39 7.95
CA PHE A 211 -17.71 -2.18 9.11
C PHE A 211 -18.78 -3.22 8.80
N THR A 212 -19.28 -3.25 7.57
CA THR A 212 -20.24 -4.24 7.14
C THR A 212 -19.56 -5.53 6.71
N PRO A 213 -20.28 -6.67 6.66
CA PRO A 213 -19.70 -7.91 6.15
C PRO A 213 -19.10 -7.76 4.76
N ARG A 214 -17.92 -8.33 4.56
CA ARG A 214 -17.14 -8.26 3.30
C ARG A 214 -18.00 -8.55 2.05
N ARG A 215 -18.98 -9.46 2.14
CA ARG A 215 -19.91 -9.78 1.04
C ARG A 215 -20.69 -8.57 0.53
N ILE A 216 -20.96 -7.57 1.39
CA ILE A 216 -21.72 -6.37 1.04
C ILE A 216 -20.86 -5.43 0.20
N TRP A 217 -19.66 -5.09 0.67
CA TRP A 217 -18.82 -4.14 -0.04
C TRP A 217 -18.00 -4.74 -1.18
N LYS A 218 -17.89 -6.09 -1.29
CA LYS A 218 -17.42 -6.76 -2.52
C LYS A 218 -18.20 -6.35 -3.78
N LYS A 219 -19.48 -5.97 -3.63
CA LYS A 219 -20.28 -5.45 -4.75
C LYS A 219 -19.79 -4.10 -5.25
N TYR A 220 -19.06 -3.36 -4.42
CA TYR A 220 -18.51 -2.03 -4.69
C TYR A 220 -17.01 -2.12 -4.96
N SER A 221 -16.59 -3.01 -5.87
CA SER A 221 -15.17 -3.06 -6.21
C SER A 221 -14.78 -1.82 -7.00
N PHE A 222 -13.58 -1.29 -6.72
CA PHE A 222 -13.02 -0.12 -7.38
C PHE A 222 -13.06 -0.21 -8.90
N SER A 223 -12.79 -1.40 -9.47
CA SER A 223 -12.85 -1.67 -10.91
C SER A 223 -14.25 -1.50 -11.53
N LYS A 224 -15.32 -1.55 -10.71
CA LYS A 224 -16.71 -1.35 -11.16
C LYS A 224 -17.18 0.09 -10.97
N LEU A 225 -16.58 0.84 -10.02
CA LEU A 225 -17.00 2.19 -9.66
C LEU A 225 -16.27 3.27 -10.47
N ILE A 226 -15.08 3.00 -10.92
CA ILE A 226 -14.32 3.89 -11.80
C ILE A 226 -14.44 3.37 -13.22
N LYS A 227 -15.41 3.89 -13.94
CA LYS A 227 -15.35 3.89 -15.41
C LYS A 227 -14.21 4.84 -15.77
N ILE A 228 -13.02 4.27 -15.93
CA ILE A 228 -11.86 4.94 -16.51
C ILE A 228 -11.90 4.71 -18.00
#